data_d05e737be6eb6702294b097d19c532ac
#
_entry.id   d05e737be6eb6702294b097d19c532ac
#
_cell.length_a   1.000
_cell.length_b   1.000
_cell.length_c   1.000
_cell.angle_alpha   90.00
_cell.angle_beta   90.00
_cell.angle_gamma   90.00
#
_symmetry.space_group_name_H-M   'P 1'
#
loop_
_entity.id
_entity.type
_entity.pdbx_description
1 polymer ?
#
loop_
_entity_poly.entity_id
_entity_poly.type
_entity_poly.pdbx_seq_one_letter_code
_entity_poly.pdbx_strand_id
1 'polypeptide(L)'
;IIELPKEFKPLITATSTSVIANTIKKYLYARGLTDIDFIKYNIGYCTSGEYGGRVIIPSYNGSNQLNYFVARSYDGNYFKYKNPEASKDIIFFENFINWNVPIILCEGVFDAMAIKRNVIPILGKSLSTTLYKKIITNRVKDIYIALDTDAKDRALEIGEKFLNQGKRVFIVDLPDKDPSDMGFTAFTNHIQLAQELDISSLMMHKLDL
;
A
#
# COMPACT_ATOMS: atom_id res chain seq x y z
N ILE A 1 17.79 12.21 6.57
CA ILE A 1 16.87 12.76 5.53
C ILE A 1 16.93 11.78 4.37
N ILE A 2 15.75 11.33 3.92
CA ILE A 2 15.66 10.46 2.75
C ILE A 2 15.52 11.31 1.49
N GLU A 3 16.20 10.91 0.41
CA GLU A 3 16.17 11.57 -0.88
C GLU A 3 15.88 10.55 -1.98
N LEU A 4 15.27 10.99 -3.07
CA LEU A 4 15.15 10.14 -4.26
C LEU A 4 16.54 9.86 -4.85
N PRO A 5 16.73 8.69 -5.50
CA PRO A 5 17.97 8.41 -6.20
C PRO A 5 18.34 9.54 -7.18
N LYS A 6 19.61 9.85 -7.31
CA LYS A 6 20.08 10.89 -8.26
C LYS A 6 19.70 10.60 -9.70
N GLU A 7 19.58 9.32 -10.03
CA GLU A 7 19.20 8.82 -11.36
C GLU A 7 17.69 8.71 -11.56
N PHE A 8 16.89 9.15 -10.59
CA PHE A 8 15.44 9.11 -10.67
C PHE A 8 14.92 9.96 -11.83
N LYS A 9 14.10 9.35 -12.68
CA LYS A 9 13.39 10.01 -13.79
C LYS A 9 11.89 9.79 -13.62
N PRO A 10 11.07 10.87 -13.58
CA PRO A 10 9.62 10.71 -13.57
C PRO A 10 9.15 9.97 -14.82
N LEU A 11 8.27 8.99 -14.66
CA LEU A 11 7.80 8.17 -15.78
C LEU A 11 6.96 8.99 -16.78
N ILE A 12 6.24 9.99 -16.27
CA ILE A 12 5.39 10.86 -17.11
C ILE A 12 6.20 11.74 -18.07
N THR A 13 7.43 12.07 -17.76
CA THR A 13 8.31 12.89 -18.61
C THR A 13 9.10 12.06 -19.62
N ALA A 14 8.96 10.73 -19.58
CA ALA A 14 9.69 9.86 -20.51
C ALA A 14 9.15 10.02 -21.94
N THR A 15 10.08 10.08 -22.89
CA THR A 15 9.74 10.14 -24.31
C THR A 15 9.05 8.86 -24.79
N SER A 16 8.17 8.96 -25.77
CA SER A 16 7.50 7.80 -26.37
C SER A 16 8.46 6.80 -27.02
N THR A 17 9.66 7.24 -27.36
CA THR A 17 10.73 6.41 -27.95
C THR A 17 11.54 5.62 -26.92
N SER A 18 11.36 5.88 -25.63
CA SER A 18 12.09 5.17 -24.58
C SER A 18 11.59 3.75 -24.41
N VAL A 19 12.37 2.76 -24.85
CA VAL A 19 12.04 1.33 -24.71
C VAL A 19 11.85 0.95 -23.24
N ILE A 20 12.75 1.41 -22.36
CA ILE A 20 12.69 1.11 -20.92
C ILE A 20 11.41 1.69 -20.31
N ALA A 21 11.10 2.97 -20.55
CA ALA A 21 9.91 3.59 -20.01
C ALA A 21 8.63 2.91 -20.50
N ASN A 22 8.58 2.52 -21.78
CA ASN A 22 7.45 1.80 -22.35
C ASN A 22 7.27 0.40 -21.75
N THR A 23 8.38 -0.31 -21.45
CA THR A 23 8.33 -1.59 -20.75
C THR A 23 7.77 -1.42 -19.33
N ILE A 24 8.23 -0.40 -18.61
CA ILE A 24 7.74 -0.08 -17.27
C ILE A 24 6.25 0.30 -17.32
N LYS A 25 5.83 1.14 -18.25
CA LYS A 25 4.41 1.49 -18.42
C LYS A 25 3.54 0.25 -18.64
N LYS A 26 3.95 -0.65 -19.54
CA LYS A 26 3.24 -1.92 -19.76
C LYS A 26 3.12 -2.74 -18.48
N TYR A 27 4.20 -2.87 -17.71
CA TYR A 27 4.20 -3.55 -16.43
C TYR A 27 3.20 -2.93 -15.43
N LEU A 28 3.14 -1.60 -15.35
CA LEU A 28 2.24 -0.88 -14.45
C LEU A 28 0.79 -0.91 -14.92
N TYR A 29 0.54 -0.81 -16.23
CA TYR A 29 -0.81 -0.97 -16.80
C TYR A 29 -1.38 -2.37 -16.54
N ALA A 30 -0.55 -3.42 -16.67
CA ALA A 30 -0.97 -4.77 -16.32
C ALA A 30 -1.38 -4.93 -14.85
N ARG A 31 -0.96 -4.01 -13.97
CA ARG A 31 -1.35 -3.92 -12.55
C ARG A 31 -2.51 -2.95 -12.30
N GLY A 32 -3.23 -2.55 -13.34
CA GLY A 32 -4.40 -1.68 -13.24
C GLY A 32 -4.09 -0.20 -12.99
N LEU A 33 -2.83 0.24 -13.12
CA LEU A 33 -2.45 1.64 -13.02
C LEU A 33 -2.66 2.36 -14.36
N THR A 34 -2.76 3.68 -14.30
CA THR A 34 -2.97 4.57 -15.44
C THR A 34 -1.95 5.71 -15.43
N ASP A 35 -1.89 6.50 -16.51
CA ASP A 35 -1.04 7.69 -16.57
C ASP A 35 -1.37 8.71 -15.47
N ILE A 36 -2.65 8.79 -15.06
CA ILE A 36 -3.06 9.64 -13.93
C ILE A 36 -2.41 9.15 -12.63
N ASP A 37 -2.32 7.83 -12.43
CA ASP A 37 -1.66 7.26 -11.25
C ASP A 37 -0.15 7.56 -11.27
N PHE A 38 0.49 7.57 -12.45
CA PHE A 38 1.90 7.92 -12.57
C PHE A 38 2.17 9.35 -12.12
N ILE A 39 1.28 10.27 -12.47
CA ILE A 39 1.35 11.67 -12.02
C ILE A 39 1.06 11.75 -10.51
N LYS A 40 -0.07 11.18 -10.08
CA LYS A 40 -0.55 11.24 -8.70
C LYS A 40 0.51 10.79 -7.70
N TYR A 41 1.15 9.65 -7.97
CA TYR A 41 2.13 9.04 -7.08
C TYR A 41 3.57 9.44 -7.42
N ASN A 42 3.78 10.33 -8.40
CA ASN A 42 5.11 10.72 -8.88
C ASN A 42 5.98 9.47 -9.20
N ILE A 43 5.38 8.47 -9.86
CA ILE A 43 6.09 7.24 -10.20
C ILE A 43 7.21 7.54 -11.18
N GLY A 44 8.39 7.02 -10.90
CA GLY A 44 9.54 7.14 -11.76
C GLY A 44 10.35 5.85 -11.85
N TYR A 45 11.54 5.95 -12.40
CA TYR A 45 12.43 4.82 -12.59
C TYR A 45 13.90 5.25 -12.61
N CYS A 46 14.79 4.30 -12.39
CA CYS A 46 16.22 4.47 -12.56
C CYS A 46 16.73 3.48 -13.60
N THR A 47 17.56 3.96 -14.52
CA THR A 47 18.21 3.11 -15.56
C THR A 47 19.61 2.68 -15.16
N SER A 48 20.20 3.32 -14.17
CA SER A 48 21.57 3.09 -13.68
C SER A 48 21.67 3.36 -12.18
N GLY A 49 22.86 3.25 -11.63
CA GLY A 49 23.13 3.47 -10.22
C GLY A 49 22.60 2.34 -9.32
N GLU A 50 22.51 2.62 -8.05
CA GLU A 50 22.11 1.65 -7.02
C GLU A 50 20.74 1.05 -7.28
N TYR A 51 19.81 1.84 -7.80
CA TYR A 51 18.41 1.46 -8.09
C TYR A 51 18.16 1.20 -9.57
N GLY A 52 19.22 0.99 -10.36
CA GLY A 52 19.09 0.67 -11.79
C GLY A 52 18.18 -0.53 -12.05
N GLY A 53 17.39 -0.47 -13.13
CA GLY A 53 16.41 -1.51 -13.49
C GLY A 53 15.18 -1.56 -12.61
N ARG A 54 14.84 -0.48 -11.89
CA ARG A 54 13.71 -0.46 -10.96
C ARG A 54 12.74 0.69 -11.21
N VAL A 55 11.47 0.40 -10.99
CA VAL A 55 10.42 1.40 -10.78
C VAL A 55 10.56 1.93 -9.36
N ILE A 56 10.50 3.25 -9.23
CA ILE A 56 10.56 3.97 -7.96
C ILE A 56 9.18 4.55 -7.66
N ILE A 57 8.66 4.24 -6.49
CA ILE A 57 7.36 4.72 -6.01
C ILE A 57 7.61 5.54 -4.75
N PRO A 58 7.65 6.88 -4.86
CA PRO A 58 7.84 7.77 -3.73
C PRO A 58 6.65 7.78 -2.79
N SER A 59 6.92 8.06 -1.53
CA SER A 59 5.91 8.36 -0.52
C SER A 59 6.23 9.68 0.17
N TYR A 60 5.18 10.44 0.45
CA TYR A 60 5.29 11.73 1.10
C TYR A 60 4.42 11.76 2.36
N ASN A 61 4.90 12.44 3.40
CA ASN A 61 4.15 12.65 4.63
C ASN A 61 3.04 13.71 4.45
N GLY A 62 2.26 13.96 5.50
CA GLY A 62 1.18 14.95 5.48
C GLY A 62 1.61 16.39 5.19
N SER A 63 2.92 16.70 5.25
CA SER A 63 3.51 18.00 4.86
C SER A 63 4.15 17.98 3.47
N ASN A 64 3.88 16.95 2.65
CA ASN A 64 4.46 16.74 1.32
C ASN A 64 6.00 16.63 1.30
N GLN A 65 6.61 16.17 2.40
CA GLN A 65 8.03 15.84 2.44
C GLN A 65 8.22 14.35 2.15
N LEU A 66 9.22 14.02 1.33
CA LEU A 66 9.57 12.63 1.06
C LEU A 66 9.90 11.91 2.37
N ASN A 67 9.16 10.83 2.68
CA ASN A 67 9.37 10.05 3.89
C ASN A 67 9.87 8.63 3.61
N TYR A 68 9.66 8.12 2.40
CA TYR A 68 10.15 6.82 1.94
C TYR A 68 10.04 6.69 0.41
N PHE A 69 10.56 5.62 -0.15
CA PHE A 69 10.21 5.14 -1.48
C PHE A 69 10.35 3.60 -1.56
N VAL A 70 9.59 3.01 -2.45
CA VAL A 70 9.75 1.59 -2.79
C VAL A 70 10.41 1.50 -4.16
N ALA A 71 11.42 0.64 -4.28
CA ALA A 71 12.09 0.36 -5.53
C ALA A 71 11.89 -1.12 -5.92
N ARG A 72 11.16 -1.35 -7.02
CA ARG A 72 10.77 -2.69 -7.49
C ARG A 72 11.30 -2.97 -8.87
N SER A 73 11.89 -4.17 -9.05
CA SER A 73 12.24 -4.69 -10.37
C SER A 73 10.97 -4.88 -11.21
N TYR A 74 11.02 -4.48 -12.48
CA TYR A 74 9.92 -4.66 -13.44
C TYR A 74 10.17 -5.80 -14.43
N ASP A 75 11.38 -6.38 -14.43
CA ASP A 75 11.84 -7.38 -15.38
C ASP A 75 12.06 -8.78 -14.76
N GLY A 76 11.64 -8.97 -13.51
CA GLY A 76 11.77 -10.26 -12.81
C GLY A 76 13.16 -10.56 -12.26
N ASN A 77 14.02 -9.55 -12.13
CA ASN A 77 15.37 -9.66 -11.60
C ASN A 77 15.39 -10.28 -10.18
N TYR A 78 16.50 -10.89 -9.79
CA TYR A 78 16.70 -11.68 -8.57
C TYR A 78 16.18 -11.03 -7.29
N PHE A 79 16.32 -9.72 -7.15
CA PHE A 79 15.81 -8.95 -6.02
C PHE A 79 14.58 -8.17 -6.43
N LYS A 80 13.42 -8.75 -6.12
CA LYS A 80 12.10 -8.13 -6.38
C LYS A 80 12.03 -6.69 -5.85
N TYR A 81 12.54 -6.46 -4.64
CA TYR A 81 12.60 -5.15 -4.00
C TYR A 81 14.01 -4.81 -3.55
N LYS A 82 14.40 -3.55 -3.73
CA LYS A 82 15.57 -2.94 -3.13
C LYS A 82 15.17 -1.58 -2.58
N ASN A 83 14.70 -1.57 -1.34
CA ASN A 83 14.24 -0.35 -0.69
C ASN A 83 15.40 0.38 0.01
N PRO A 84 15.26 1.69 0.29
CA PRO A 84 16.28 2.44 1.01
C PRO A 84 16.46 1.90 2.43
N GLU A 85 17.68 2.00 2.95
CA GLU A 85 18.01 1.70 4.34
C GLU A 85 17.49 2.82 5.26
N ALA A 86 16.18 2.85 5.48
CA ALA A 86 15.49 3.83 6.29
C ALA A 86 14.40 3.16 7.14
N SER A 87 14.00 3.83 8.20
CA SER A 87 12.92 3.35 9.05
C SER A 87 11.63 3.22 8.25
N LYS A 88 10.94 2.10 8.45
CA LYS A 88 9.58 1.87 7.94
C LYS A 88 8.50 2.31 8.95
N ASP A 89 8.89 2.90 10.07
CA ASP A 89 7.92 3.49 11.01
C ASP A 89 7.42 4.85 10.50
N ILE A 90 6.80 4.80 9.34
CA ILE A 90 6.22 5.93 8.61
C ILE A 90 4.78 5.57 8.19
N ILE A 91 4.07 6.56 7.67
CA ILE A 91 2.79 6.36 6.98
C ILE A 91 3.04 6.55 5.49
N PHE A 92 2.93 5.46 4.74
CA PHE A 92 3.13 5.51 3.29
C PHE A 92 1.93 6.16 2.62
N PHE A 93 2.16 7.10 1.69
CA PHE A 93 1.12 7.89 1.02
C PHE A 93 0.29 8.79 1.93
N GLU A 94 0.83 9.21 3.10
CA GLU A 94 0.09 10.01 4.08
C GLU A 94 -0.54 11.28 3.50
N ASN A 95 0.14 11.92 2.54
CA ASN A 95 -0.35 13.13 1.88
C ASN A 95 -1.66 12.94 1.08
N PHE A 96 -2.05 11.69 0.80
CA PHE A 96 -3.33 11.37 0.12
C PHE A 96 -4.43 10.93 1.08
N ILE A 97 -4.13 10.79 2.37
CA ILE A 97 -5.08 10.19 3.32
C ILE A 97 -6.02 11.24 3.91
N ASN A 98 -7.31 10.94 3.81
CA ASN A 98 -8.34 11.69 4.51
C ASN A 98 -8.66 10.99 5.85
N TRP A 99 -8.24 11.61 6.95
CA TRP A 99 -8.40 11.08 8.31
C TRP A 99 -9.82 11.22 8.89
N ASN A 100 -10.79 11.74 8.13
CA ASN A 100 -12.18 11.92 8.57
C ASN A 100 -13.14 10.87 7.99
N VAL A 101 -12.66 10.00 7.11
CA VAL A 101 -13.45 8.95 6.45
C VAL A 101 -12.84 7.57 6.74
N PRO A 102 -13.57 6.47 6.48
CA PRO A 102 -13.03 5.12 6.62
C PRO A 102 -11.70 4.94 5.90
N ILE A 103 -10.80 4.18 6.49
CA ILE A 103 -9.51 3.82 5.89
C ILE A 103 -9.44 2.33 5.59
N ILE A 104 -8.64 1.98 4.59
CA ILE A 104 -8.32 0.61 4.24
C ILE A 104 -6.84 0.40 4.54
N LEU A 105 -6.51 -0.67 5.22
CA LEU A 105 -5.14 -1.15 5.39
C LEU A 105 -4.91 -2.32 4.44
N CYS A 106 -3.89 -2.27 3.62
CA CYS A 106 -3.48 -3.36 2.73
C CYS A 106 -2.01 -3.72 2.92
N GLU A 107 -1.55 -4.79 2.29
CA GLU A 107 -0.19 -5.27 2.53
C GLU A 107 0.86 -4.43 1.81
N GLY A 108 0.70 -4.21 0.52
CA GLY A 108 1.71 -3.66 -0.35
C GLY A 108 1.33 -2.34 -1.03
N VAL A 109 2.36 -1.67 -1.54
CA VAL A 109 2.21 -0.38 -2.24
C VAL A 109 1.41 -0.53 -3.54
N PHE A 110 1.60 -1.65 -4.27
CA PHE A 110 0.87 -1.90 -5.51
C PHE A 110 -0.62 -2.16 -5.25
N ASP A 111 -0.94 -2.85 -4.14
CA ASP A 111 -2.33 -3.07 -3.72
C ASP A 111 -3.00 -1.74 -3.40
N ALA A 112 -2.32 -0.88 -2.63
CA ALA A 112 -2.82 0.45 -2.32
C ALA A 112 -3.11 1.27 -3.58
N MET A 113 -2.21 1.26 -4.55
CA MET A 113 -2.40 1.98 -5.81
C MET A 113 -3.53 1.39 -6.67
N ALA A 114 -3.72 0.07 -6.66
CA ALA A 114 -4.81 -0.59 -7.40
C ALA A 114 -6.18 -0.40 -6.74
N ILE A 115 -6.24 -0.35 -5.42
CA ILE A 115 -7.46 -0.11 -4.63
C ILE A 115 -8.05 1.28 -4.89
N LYS A 116 -7.22 2.28 -5.17
CA LYS A 116 -7.63 3.66 -5.57
C LYS A 116 -8.61 4.34 -4.60
N ARG A 117 -8.53 4.03 -3.31
CA ARG A 117 -9.40 4.57 -2.25
C ARG A 117 -8.54 5.22 -1.16
N ASN A 118 -9.15 5.54 -0.02
CA ASN A 118 -8.46 6.00 1.18
C ASN A 118 -7.72 4.82 1.83
N VAL A 119 -6.56 4.45 1.29
CA VAL A 119 -5.84 3.22 1.58
C VAL A 119 -4.39 3.47 1.98
N ILE A 120 -3.91 2.71 2.95
CA ILE A 120 -2.55 2.79 3.49
C ILE A 120 -1.91 1.41 3.45
N PRO A 121 -0.79 1.21 2.75
CA PRO A 121 -0.03 -0.04 2.80
C PRO A 121 0.78 -0.11 4.10
N ILE A 122 0.75 -1.26 4.76
CA ILE A 122 1.46 -1.46 6.04
C ILE A 122 2.96 -1.79 5.88
N LEU A 123 3.41 -2.08 4.66
CA LEU A 123 4.81 -2.29 4.26
C LEU A 123 5.59 -3.39 5.01
N GLY A 124 4.93 -4.36 5.58
CA GLY A 124 5.61 -5.42 6.31
C GLY A 124 4.69 -6.25 7.18
N LYS A 125 5.30 -7.02 8.07
CA LYS A 125 4.57 -7.97 8.92
C LYS A 125 3.83 -7.33 10.09
N SER A 126 4.14 -6.09 10.45
CA SER A 126 3.53 -5.42 11.60
C SER A 126 3.10 -4.01 11.28
N LEU A 127 2.04 -3.57 11.93
CA LEU A 127 1.57 -2.19 11.87
C LEU A 127 2.62 -1.26 12.49
N SER A 128 3.01 -0.19 11.79
CA SER A 128 3.95 0.78 12.33
C SER A 128 3.37 1.54 13.52
N THR A 129 4.22 1.90 14.47
CA THR A 129 3.80 2.66 15.67
C THR A 129 3.24 4.03 15.28
N THR A 130 3.87 4.67 14.32
CA THR A 130 3.44 5.97 13.80
C THR A 130 2.06 5.89 13.17
N LEU A 131 1.79 4.88 12.33
CA LEU A 131 0.47 4.68 11.72
C LEU A 131 -0.60 4.36 12.77
N TYR A 132 -0.30 3.45 13.71
CA TYR A 132 -1.22 3.11 14.79
C TYR A 132 -1.64 4.35 15.59
N LYS A 133 -0.66 5.12 16.07
CA LYS A 133 -0.92 6.36 16.82
C LYS A 133 -1.75 7.35 16.02
N LYS A 134 -1.44 7.52 14.73
CA LYS A 134 -2.17 8.44 13.87
C LYS A 134 -3.65 8.05 13.73
N ILE A 135 -3.93 6.77 13.54
CA ILE A 135 -5.32 6.27 13.42
C ILE A 135 -6.11 6.49 14.71
N ILE A 136 -5.53 6.14 15.87
CA ILE A 136 -6.26 6.25 17.14
C ILE A 136 -6.48 7.69 17.59
N THR A 137 -5.61 8.61 17.21
CA THR A 137 -5.72 10.03 17.57
C THR A 137 -6.57 10.85 16.60
N ASN A 138 -6.92 10.32 15.44
CA ASN A 138 -7.75 10.97 14.45
C ASN A 138 -9.22 10.51 14.50
N ARG A 139 -10.08 11.20 13.74
CA ARG A 139 -11.54 10.97 13.72
C ARG A 139 -11.97 9.72 12.95
N VAL A 140 -11.03 8.98 12.40
CA VAL A 140 -11.31 7.69 11.73
C VAL A 140 -12.07 6.77 12.69
N LYS A 141 -13.25 6.30 12.26
CA LYS A 141 -14.08 5.37 13.04
C LYS A 141 -13.97 3.95 12.51
N ASP A 142 -13.97 3.81 11.19
CA ASP A 142 -14.07 2.54 10.49
C ASP A 142 -12.75 2.21 9.81
N ILE A 143 -12.28 1.00 10.06
CA ILE A 143 -11.01 0.49 9.52
C ILE A 143 -11.28 -0.82 8.82
N TYR A 144 -10.99 -0.86 7.52
CA TYR A 144 -11.05 -2.06 6.71
C TYR A 144 -9.67 -2.68 6.62
N ILE A 145 -9.53 -3.96 6.93
CA ILE A 145 -8.27 -4.68 6.87
C ILE A 145 -8.33 -5.66 5.71
N ALA A 146 -7.58 -5.38 4.65
CA ALA A 146 -7.54 -6.12 3.40
C ALA A 146 -6.10 -6.64 3.19
N LEU A 147 -5.70 -7.62 3.99
CA LEU A 147 -4.41 -8.31 3.86
C LEU A 147 -4.58 -9.58 3.04
N ASP A 148 -3.47 -10.11 2.54
CA ASP A 148 -3.46 -11.34 1.76
C ASP A 148 -4.02 -12.53 2.59
N THR A 149 -4.55 -13.53 1.90
CA THR A 149 -5.25 -14.67 2.53
C THR A 149 -4.41 -15.42 3.55
N ASP A 150 -3.09 -15.52 3.31
CA ASP A 150 -2.12 -16.14 4.23
C ASP A 150 -1.80 -15.29 5.46
N ALA A 151 -2.31 -14.06 5.52
CA ALA A 151 -2.09 -13.10 6.61
C ALA A 151 -3.32 -12.90 7.51
N LYS A 152 -4.26 -13.86 7.53
CA LYS A 152 -5.51 -13.75 8.30
C LYS A 152 -5.26 -13.52 9.79
N ASP A 153 -4.37 -14.27 10.40
CA ASP A 153 -4.05 -14.12 11.83
C ASP A 153 -3.51 -12.71 12.13
N ARG A 154 -2.66 -12.21 11.26
CA ARG A 154 -2.13 -10.85 11.34
C ARG A 154 -3.23 -9.79 11.19
N ALA A 155 -4.19 -10.01 10.29
CA ALA A 155 -5.34 -9.12 10.15
C ALA A 155 -6.16 -9.06 11.44
N LEU A 156 -6.39 -10.20 12.09
CA LEU A 156 -7.09 -10.29 13.37
C LEU A 156 -6.30 -9.61 14.51
N GLU A 157 -4.98 -9.82 14.59
CA GLU A 157 -4.14 -9.12 15.57
C GLU A 157 -4.17 -7.60 15.43
N ILE A 158 -4.11 -7.10 14.19
CA ILE A 158 -4.23 -5.66 13.91
C ILE A 158 -5.63 -5.17 14.26
N GLY A 159 -6.66 -5.94 13.90
CA GLY A 159 -8.05 -5.64 14.21
C GLY A 159 -8.31 -5.51 15.71
N GLU A 160 -7.82 -6.46 16.50
CA GLU A 160 -7.92 -6.44 17.97
C GLU A 160 -7.34 -5.16 18.58
N LYS A 161 -6.18 -4.70 18.09
CA LYS A 161 -5.56 -3.45 18.56
C LYS A 161 -6.48 -2.24 18.37
N PHE A 162 -7.20 -2.18 17.25
CA PHE A 162 -8.12 -1.08 16.97
C PHE A 162 -9.46 -1.23 17.68
N LEU A 163 -10.01 -2.44 17.80
CA LEU A 163 -11.20 -2.70 18.60
C LEU A 163 -11.00 -2.25 20.04
N ASN A 164 -9.85 -2.53 20.64
CA ASN A 164 -9.51 -2.11 22.00
C ASN A 164 -9.40 -0.58 22.16
N GLN A 165 -9.37 0.16 21.05
CA GLN A 165 -9.41 1.63 21.01
C GLN A 165 -10.79 2.19 20.62
N GLY A 166 -11.81 1.33 20.61
CA GLY A 166 -13.20 1.72 20.30
C GLY A 166 -13.41 2.03 18.81
N LYS A 167 -12.55 1.56 17.91
CA LYS A 167 -12.76 1.67 16.46
C LYS A 167 -13.61 0.50 15.97
N ARG A 168 -14.40 0.71 14.91
CA ARG A 168 -15.05 -0.39 14.19
C ARG A 168 -14.05 -0.97 13.19
N VAL A 169 -13.95 -2.27 13.15
CA VAL A 169 -13.02 -2.99 12.28
C VAL A 169 -13.79 -3.92 11.36
N PHE A 170 -13.40 -3.94 10.10
CA PHE A 170 -13.98 -4.81 9.08
C PHE A 170 -12.88 -5.64 8.45
N ILE A 171 -13.04 -6.95 8.43
CA ILE A 171 -12.13 -7.85 7.72
C ILE A 171 -12.64 -8.03 6.30
N VAL A 172 -11.80 -7.70 5.33
CA VAL A 172 -12.07 -7.88 3.90
C VAL A 172 -11.53 -9.23 3.50
N ASP A 173 -12.42 -10.14 3.17
CA ASP A 173 -12.04 -11.47 2.68
C ASP A 173 -11.62 -11.35 1.22
N LEU A 174 -10.36 -11.64 0.94
CA LEU A 174 -9.80 -11.62 -0.40
C LEU A 174 -9.73 -13.06 -0.92
N PRO A 175 -10.13 -13.32 -2.18
CA PRO A 175 -9.83 -14.60 -2.82
C PRO A 175 -8.31 -14.71 -3.03
N ASP A 176 -7.83 -15.86 -3.50
CA ASP A 176 -6.40 -16.18 -3.72
C ASP A 176 -5.67 -15.24 -4.72
N LYS A 177 -6.08 -13.98 -4.80
CA LYS A 177 -5.50 -12.94 -5.66
C LYS A 177 -5.27 -11.67 -4.87
N ASP A 178 -4.10 -11.10 -5.06
CA ASP A 178 -3.78 -9.78 -4.52
C ASP A 178 -4.74 -8.71 -5.07
N PRO A 179 -5.05 -7.63 -4.33
CA PRO A 179 -5.86 -6.52 -4.81
C PRO A 179 -5.36 -5.92 -6.14
N SER A 180 -4.04 -5.93 -6.35
CA SER A 180 -3.42 -5.46 -7.61
C SER A 180 -3.75 -6.34 -8.82
N ASP A 181 -4.05 -7.61 -8.63
CA ASP A 181 -4.41 -8.56 -9.69
C ASP A 181 -5.93 -8.66 -9.88
N MET A 182 -6.71 -8.29 -8.85
CA MET A 182 -8.17 -8.34 -8.84
C MET A 182 -8.80 -7.15 -9.57
N GLY A 183 -8.21 -5.98 -9.44
CA GLY A 183 -8.70 -4.71 -10.00
C GLY A 183 -9.77 -4.03 -9.13
N PHE A 184 -10.00 -2.75 -9.45
CA PHE A 184 -10.83 -1.84 -8.64
C PHE A 184 -12.27 -2.32 -8.42
N THR A 185 -12.95 -2.80 -9.47
CA THR A 185 -14.38 -3.18 -9.40
C THR A 185 -14.58 -4.41 -8.51
N ALA A 186 -13.77 -5.46 -8.72
CA ALA A 186 -13.86 -6.67 -7.91
C ALA A 186 -13.52 -6.39 -6.45
N PHE A 187 -12.47 -5.62 -6.19
CA PHE A 187 -12.11 -5.22 -4.83
C PHE A 187 -13.23 -4.42 -4.14
N THR A 188 -13.94 -3.54 -4.88
CA THR A 188 -15.08 -2.80 -4.35
C THR A 188 -16.19 -3.71 -3.82
N ASN A 189 -16.47 -4.81 -4.53
CA ASN A 189 -17.47 -5.78 -4.08
C ASN A 189 -17.03 -6.47 -2.78
N HIS A 190 -15.75 -6.80 -2.63
CA HIS A 190 -15.23 -7.39 -1.38
C HIS A 190 -15.32 -6.42 -0.21
N ILE A 191 -15.06 -5.12 -0.41
CA ILE A 191 -15.27 -4.10 0.63
C ILE A 191 -16.74 -4.06 1.09
N GLN A 192 -17.69 -4.15 0.16
CA GLN A 192 -19.12 -4.14 0.50
C GLN A 192 -19.57 -5.38 1.27
N LEU A 193 -18.89 -6.51 1.08
CA LEU A 193 -19.16 -7.77 1.75
C LEU A 193 -18.32 -7.97 3.02
N ALA A 194 -17.46 -7.00 3.36
CA ALA A 194 -16.58 -7.11 4.52
C ALA A 194 -17.35 -7.31 5.81
N GLN A 195 -16.90 -8.24 6.63
CA GLN A 195 -17.52 -8.59 7.90
C GLN A 195 -16.98 -7.71 9.02
N GLU A 196 -17.87 -7.15 9.83
CA GLU A 196 -17.47 -6.43 11.04
C GLU A 196 -16.89 -7.41 12.05
N LEU A 197 -15.69 -7.12 12.52
CA LEU A 197 -15.00 -7.89 13.55
C LEU A 197 -15.53 -7.44 14.91
N ASP A 198 -16.20 -8.31 15.63
CA ASP A 198 -16.59 -8.10 17.01
C ASP A 198 -15.75 -8.94 17.99
N ILE A 199 -15.90 -8.68 19.27
CA ILE A 199 -15.16 -9.40 20.32
C ILE A 199 -15.49 -10.89 20.31
N SER A 200 -16.74 -11.26 20.03
CA SER A 200 -17.18 -12.66 20.03
C SER A 200 -16.53 -13.43 18.86
N SER A 201 -16.57 -12.86 17.64
CA SER A 201 -15.94 -13.47 16.48
C SER A 201 -14.40 -13.55 16.62
N LEU A 202 -13.77 -12.53 17.24
CA LEU A 202 -12.35 -12.57 17.54
C LEU A 202 -12.00 -13.69 18.53
N MET A 203 -12.80 -13.88 19.58
CA MET A 203 -12.61 -14.96 20.55
C MET A 203 -12.79 -16.34 19.92
N MET A 204 -13.81 -16.51 19.06
CA MET A 204 -14.00 -17.77 18.33
C MET A 204 -12.78 -18.12 17.48
N HIS A 205 -12.23 -17.17 16.73
CA HIS A 205 -11.01 -17.38 15.95
C HIS A 205 -9.80 -17.76 16.82
N LYS A 206 -9.70 -17.23 18.05
CA LYS A 206 -8.60 -17.58 18.99
C LYS A 206 -8.77 -18.96 19.62
N LEU A 207 -9.99 -19.49 19.67
CA LEU A 207 -10.27 -20.82 20.23
C LEU A 207 -10.11 -21.93 19.17
N ASP A 208 -10.25 -21.60 17.90
CA ASP A 208 -10.07 -22.53 16.77
C ASP A 208 -8.59 -22.68 16.34
N LEU A 209 -7.67 -21.98 17.02
CA LEU A 209 -6.20 -22.08 16.89
C LEU A 209 -5.62 -22.92 18.02
#